data_2da76a979758b5770ec98a392e735302
#
_entry.id   2da76a979758b5770ec98a392e735302
#
_cell.length_a   1.000
_cell.length_b   1.000
_cell.length_c   1.000
_cell.angle_alpha   90.00
_cell.angle_beta   90.00
_cell.angle_gamma   90.00
#
_symmetry.space_group_name_H-M   'P 1'
#
loop_
_entity.id
_entity.type
_entity.pdbx_description
1 polymer ?
#
loop_
_entity_poly.entity_id
_entity_poly.type
_entity_poly.pdbx_seq_one_letter_code
_entity_poly.pdbx_strand_id
1 'polypeptide(L)'
;MTSADFQLLNDIKNILNNGTKDVNPRPHYEDGTPAHTLFVNHNIRTYNLEKEFPICSLRPIAWKNAIKEILWIYKDESNSLDVLENKYDIHWWNEWESKDVPRTIGQRYGATVKKYNMMRNLIADIRSNPYGRRHIMSLWQESDFDETDGLMPCAFLTIWNVRGEYLDMCLIQRSGDMITASGAGGVNEVQYACLQMMVAKTTGYKPGKFTHFVANEQIYDRHIDAANELIKRADDCKLELTSHYDYEFTSVKMNFNPKSDNFYDFSIDDFSIENYSPMKPQLKLELGI
;
A
#
# COMPACT_ATOMS: atom_id res chain seq x y z
N MET A 1 -14.73 -7.70 12.54
CA MET A 1 -13.38 -7.63 11.94
C MET A 1 -13.47 -7.90 10.46
N THR A 2 -12.50 -7.42 9.70
CA THR A 2 -12.33 -7.67 8.26
C THR A 2 -11.45 -8.90 8.01
N SER A 3 -11.41 -9.42 6.78
CA SER A 3 -10.46 -10.47 6.41
C SER A 3 -9.00 -9.98 6.51
N ALA A 4 -8.79 -8.69 6.27
CA ALA A 4 -7.48 -8.05 6.44
C ALA A 4 -7.00 -8.08 7.91
N ASP A 5 -7.91 -7.88 8.87
CA ASP A 5 -7.56 -7.99 10.30
C ASP A 5 -7.08 -9.40 10.66
N PHE A 6 -7.75 -10.42 10.13
CA PHE A 6 -7.35 -11.81 10.35
C PHE A 6 -5.97 -12.11 9.77
N GLN A 7 -5.72 -11.67 8.54
CA GLN A 7 -4.39 -11.82 7.92
C GLN A 7 -3.32 -11.06 8.70
N LEU A 8 -3.60 -9.80 9.10
CA LEU A 8 -2.67 -8.99 9.89
C LEU A 8 -2.26 -9.69 11.20
N LEU A 9 -3.23 -10.26 11.92
CA LEU A 9 -2.93 -10.97 13.18
C LEU A 9 -2.09 -12.22 12.96
N ASN A 10 -2.36 -12.98 11.90
CA ASN A 10 -1.55 -14.15 11.56
C ASN A 10 -0.12 -13.75 11.20
N ASP A 11 0.03 -12.68 10.42
CA ASP A 11 1.33 -12.16 10.02
C ASP A 11 2.12 -11.63 11.23
N ILE A 12 1.47 -10.86 12.13
CA ILE A 12 2.08 -10.38 13.37
C ILE A 12 2.56 -11.57 14.22
N LYS A 13 1.68 -12.57 14.47
CA LYS A 13 2.04 -13.75 15.26
C LYS A 13 3.18 -14.53 14.60
N ASN A 14 3.19 -14.66 13.29
CA ASN A 14 4.27 -15.31 12.55
C ASN A 14 5.60 -14.58 12.73
N ILE A 15 5.64 -13.25 12.59
CA ILE A 15 6.86 -12.47 12.76
C ILE A 15 7.35 -12.52 14.20
N LEU A 16 6.46 -12.36 15.18
CA LEU A 16 6.87 -12.38 16.60
C LEU A 16 7.41 -13.76 17.06
N ASN A 17 6.87 -14.86 16.51
CA ASN A 17 7.25 -16.21 16.91
C ASN A 17 8.39 -16.80 16.08
N ASN A 18 8.47 -16.50 14.80
CA ASN A 18 9.36 -17.14 13.83
C ASN A 18 10.30 -16.16 13.12
N GLY A 19 10.14 -14.84 13.35
CA GLY A 19 10.91 -13.81 12.70
C GLY A 19 12.40 -13.87 13.04
N THR A 20 13.22 -13.54 12.05
CA THR A 20 14.65 -13.36 12.21
C THR A 20 14.95 -11.92 12.60
N LYS A 21 15.81 -11.72 13.63
CA LYS A 21 16.30 -10.37 13.96
C LYS A 21 17.37 -9.97 12.96
N ASP A 22 17.29 -8.74 12.45
CA ASP A 22 18.36 -8.19 11.63
C ASP A 22 19.64 -7.98 12.44
N VAL A 23 20.78 -7.91 11.73
CA VAL A 23 22.10 -7.78 12.38
C VAL A 23 22.68 -6.38 12.22
N ASN A 24 22.33 -5.70 11.14
CA ASN A 24 22.90 -4.39 10.78
C ASN A 24 21.87 -3.54 10.04
N PRO A 25 20.89 -2.96 10.75
CA PRO A 25 19.86 -2.16 10.12
C PRO A 25 20.43 -0.86 9.54
N ARG A 26 19.99 -0.51 8.34
CA ARG A 26 20.32 0.77 7.72
C ARG A 26 19.59 1.94 8.40
N PRO A 27 18.28 1.82 8.72
CA PRO A 27 17.53 2.92 9.32
C PRO A 27 17.90 3.14 10.78
N HIS A 28 17.74 4.39 11.23
CA HIS A 28 17.90 4.78 12.60
C HIS A 28 16.64 5.50 13.09
N TYR A 29 16.41 5.50 14.38
CA TYR A 29 15.40 6.32 15.02
C TYR A 29 15.90 7.78 15.16
N GLU A 30 14.99 8.69 15.50
CA GLU A 30 15.31 10.12 15.68
C GLU A 30 16.45 10.34 16.70
N ASP A 31 16.53 9.49 17.72
CA ASP A 31 17.60 9.55 18.73
C ASP A 31 18.97 8.99 18.26
N GLY A 32 19.06 8.56 16.99
CA GLY A 32 20.26 8.00 16.38
C GLY A 32 20.49 6.53 16.70
N THR A 33 19.62 5.85 17.44
CA THR A 33 19.76 4.41 17.69
C THR A 33 19.37 3.59 16.46
N PRO A 34 20.07 2.46 16.18
CA PRO A 34 19.70 1.57 15.07
C PRO A 34 18.27 1.05 15.22
N ALA A 35 17.47 1.19 14.17
CA ALA A 35 16.10 0.70 14.14
C ALA A 35 16.05 -0.78 13.73
N HIS A 36 16.23 -1.66 14.71
CA HIS A 36 16.21 -3.10 14.50
C HIS A 36 14.83 -3.65 14.20
N THR A 37 14.78 -4.74 13.44
CA THR A 37 13.54 -5.41 13.06
C THR A 37 13.55 -6.90 13.34
N LEU A 38 12.36 -7.46 13.57
CA LEU A 38 12.06 -8.87 13.33
C LEU A 38 11.39 -8.98 11.97
N PHE A 39 11.83 -9.90 11.13
CA PHE A 39 11.27 -10.04 9.78
C PHE A 39 11.03 -11.49 9.37
N VAL A 40 10.09 -11.67 8.46
CA VAL A 40 9.88 -12.89 7.68
C VAL A 40 9.96 -12.57 6.20
N ASN A 41 10.31 -13.57 5.39
CA ASN A 41 10.40 -13.42 3.94
C ASN A 41 9.15 -13.99 3.25
N HIS A 42 8.82 -13.37 2.10
CA HIS A 42 7.89 -13.90 1.11
C HIS A 42 6.46 -14.08 1.63
N ASN A 43 5.89 -13.01 2.20
CA ASN A 43 4.49 -13.00 2.60
C ASN A 43 3.58 -12.64 1.42
N ILE A 44 2.44 -13.32 1.29
CA ILE A 44 1.48 -13.12 0.20
C ILE A 44 0.07 -13.04 0.77
N ARG A 45 -0.65 -11.98 0.37
CA ARG A 45 -2.06 -11.77 0.70
C ARG A 45 -2.87 -11.57 -0.57
N THR A 46 -4.09 -12.10 -0.62
CA THR A 46 -4.97 -11.94 -1.78
C THR A 46 -6.39 -11.62 -1.33
N TYR A 47 -6.96 -10.60 -1.94
CA TYR A 47 -8.33 -10.11 -1.70
C TYR A 47 -9.14 -10.17 -2.99
N ASN A 48 -10.45 -10.37 -2.87
CA ASN A 48 -11.38 -10.21 -3.99
C ASN A 48 -12.11 -8.87 -3.82
N LEU A 49 -11.72 -7.85 -4.59
CA LEU A 49 -12.26 -6.49 -4.48
C LEU A 49 -13.74 -6.38 -4.85
N GLU A 50 -14.33 -7.41 -5.48
CA GLU A 50 -15.78 -7.50 -5.69
C GLU A 50 -16.53 -7.73 -4.37
N LYS A 51 -15.92 -8.43 -3.43
CA LYS A 51 -16.55 -8.88 -2.18
C LYS A 51 -16.12 -8.09 -0.96
N GLU A 52 -14.87 -7.63 -0.94
CA GLU A 52 -14.25 -7.00 0.21
C GLU A 52 -13.22 -5.95 -0.21
N PHE A 53 -13.02 -4.98 0.66
CA PHE A 53 -11.94 -4.01 0.49
C PHE A 53 -10.85 -4.25 1.55
N PRO A 54 -9.56 -4.31 1.17
CA PRO A 54 -8.47 -4.61 2.11
C PRO A 54 -8.19 -3.42 3.01
N ILE A 55 -8.84 -3.36 4.16
CA ILE A 55 -8.61 -2.32 5.18
C ILE A 55 -8.70 -2.90 6.59
N CYS A 56 -7.71 -2.59 7.41
CA CYS A 56 -7.66 -2.98 8.81
C CYS A 56 -8.68 -2.19 9.64
N SER A 57 -9.44 -2.88 10.51
CA SER A 57 -10.36 -2.28 11.47
C SER A 57 -9.86 -2.29 12.92
N LEU A 58 -8.76 -2.96 13.23
CA LEU A 58 -8.16 -2.99 14.57
C LEU A 58 -7.49 -1.67 14.97
N ARG A 59 -7.26 -0.79 14.01
CA ARG A 59 -6.82 0.60 14.20
C ARG A 59 -7.32 1.48 13.06
N PRO A 60 -7.41 2.81 13.25
CA PRO A 60 -7.73 3.71 12.16
C PRO A 60 -6.66 3.69 11.06
N ILE A 61 -7.06 3.53 9.82
CA ILE A 61 -6.18 3.69 8.65
C ILE A 61 -6.50 5.03 7.97
N ALA A 62 -5.47 5.80 7.65
CA ALA A 62 -5.59 7.09 6.96
C ALA A 62 -5.92 6.90 5.46
N TRP A 63 -7.04 6.23 5.17
CA TRP A 63 -7.40 5.81 3.82
C TRP A 63 -7.53 6.96 2.82
N LYS A 64 -8.00 8.15 3.25
CA LYS A 64 -8.06 9.31 2.38
C LYS A 64 -6.68 9.78 1.96
N ASN A 65 -5.74 9.81 2.91
CA ASN A 65 -4.36 10.21 2.61
C ASN A 65 -3.66 9.15 1.75
N ALA A 66 -3.95 7.86 1.97
CA ALA A 66 -3.48 6.78 1.11
C ALA A 66 -3.90 6.99 -0.36
N ILE A 67 -5.18 7.32 -0.61
CA ILE A 67 -5.67 7.61 -1.96
C ILE A 67 -5.05 8.89 -2.54
N LYS A 68 -4.96 9.97 -1.75
CA LYS A 68 -4.35 11.23 -2.17
C LYS A 68 -2.90 11.02 -2.63
N GLU A 69 -2.13 10.19 -1.92
CA GLU A 69 -0.75 9.86 -2.30
C GLU A 69 -0.70 9.06 -3.61
N ILE A 70 -1.59 8.09 -3.81
CA ILE A 70 -1.69 7.37 -5.09
C ILE A 70 -2.05 8.32 -6.25
N LEU A 71 -2.93 9.29 -6.02
CA LEU A 71 -3.25 10.32 -7.03
C LEU A 71 -2.03 11.19 -7.34
N TRP A 72 -1.25 11.57 -6.32
CA TRP A 72 -0.01 12.32 -6.50
C TRP A 72 1.02 11.55 -7.35
N ILE A 73 1.21 10.25 -7.06
CA ILE A 73 2.19 9.40 -7.77
C ILE A 73 1.75 9.13 -9.21
N TYR A 74 0.52 8.61 -9.41
CA TYR A 74 0.13 8.00 -10.69
C TYR A 74 -0.74 8.89 -11.56
N LYS A 75 -1.53 9.81 -11.00
CA LYS A 75 -2.36 10.74 -11.74
C LYS A 75 -1.63 12.05 -12.04
N ASP A 76 -1.07 12.67 -11.01
CA ASP A 76 -0.32 13.92 -11.15
C ASP A 76 1.10 13.66 -11.68
N GLU A 77 1.55 12.39 -11.64
CA GLU A 77 2.88 11.96 -12.09
C GLU A 77 3.97 12.85 -11.47
N SER A 78 3.86 13.11 -10.15
CA SER A 78 4.64 14.11 -9.43
C SER A 78 5.53 13.49 -8.35
N ASN A 79 6.68 14.12 -8.12
CA ASN A 79 7.59 13.86 -7.01
C ASN A 79 7.76 15.10 -6.11
N SER A 80 7.00 16.17 -6.38
CA SER A 80 7.09 17.46 -5.66
C SER A 80 6.40 17.38 -4.30
N LEU A 81 7.14 17.72 -3.24
CA LEU A 81 6.60 17.86 -1.88
C LEU A 81 5.66 19.06 -1.79
N ASP A 82 5.92 20.15 -2.53
CA ASP A 82 5.01 21.29 -2.55
C ASP A 82 3.63 20.94 -3.13
N VAL A 83 3.59 20.08 -4.16
CA VAL A 83 2.32 19.57 -4.70
C VAL A 83 1.63 18.67 -3.67
N LEU A 84 2.38 17.79 -3.01
CA LEU A 84 1.84 16.87 -2.01
C LEU A 84 1.27 17.60 -0.79
N GLU A 85 1.97 18.62 -0.30
CA GLU A 85 1.52 19.45 0.82
C GLU A 85 0.36 20.36 0.45
N ASN A 86 0.53 21.21 -0.59
CA ASN A 86 -0.44 22.26 -0.89
C ASN A 86 -1.75 21.75 -1.50
N LYS A 87 -1.69 20.67 -2.30
CA LYS A 87 -2.87 20.09 -2.96
C LYS A 87 -3.53 18.99 -2.13
N TYR A 88 -2.72 18.19 -1.42
CA TYR A 88 -3.19 16.97 -0.77
C TYR A 88 -3.15 17.00 0.75
N ASP A 89 -2.46 17.99 1.35
CA ASP A 89 -2.28 18.11 2.81
C ASP A 89 -1.64 16.84 3.40
N ILE A 90 -0.52 16.41 2.81
CA ILE A 90 0.27 15.25 3.21
C ILE A 90 1.72 15.69 3.45
N HIS A 91 2.27 15.33 4.64
CA HIS A 91 3.58 15.75 5.09
C HIS A 91 4.54 14.60 5.40
N TRP A 92 4.09 13.37 5.37
CA TRP A 92 4.90 12.21 5.80
C TRP A 92 6.05 11.84 4.87
N TRP A 93 6.18 12.49 3.68
CA TRP A 93 7.32 12.34 2.79
C TRP A 93 8.46 13.32 3.05
N ASN A 94 8.31 14.30 3.95
CA ASN A 94 9.30 15.34 4.18
C ASN A 94 10.66 14.80 4.66
N GLU A 95 10.64 13.70 5.42
CA GLU A 95 11.85 13.02 5.90
C GLU A 95 12.69 12.39 4.78
N TRP A 96 12.11 12.22 3.58
CA TRP A 96 12.77 11.68 2.40
C TRP A 96 12.97 12.71 1.30
N GLU A 97 13.03 14.02 1.66
CA GLU A 97 13.37 15.07 0.71
C GLU A 97 14.76 14.82 0.11
N SER A 98 14.85 14.93 -1.22
CA SER A 98 16.11 14.78 -1.95
C SER A 98 17.04 15.94 -1.64
N LYS A 99 18.31 15.61 -1.39
CA LYS A 99 19.39 16.63 -1.23
C LYS A 99 19.84 17.19 -2.57
N ASP A 100 19.70 16.37 -3.64
CA ASP A 100 20.11 16.77 -5.00
C ASP A 100 19.07 17.70 -5.63
N VAL A 101 17.78 17.47 -5.35
CA VAL A 101 16.68 18.26 -5.91
C VAL A 101 15.71 18.66 -4.78
N PRO A 102 15.95 19.80 -4.13
CA PRO A 102 15.14 20.27 -3.00
C PRO A 102 13.65 20.35 -3.35
N ARG A 103 12.82 20.15 -2.32
CA ARG A 103 11.35 20.10 -2.37
C ARG A 103 10.80 19.01 -3.28
N THR A 104 11.59 17.95 -3.47
CA THR A 104 11.16 16.71 -4.16
C THR A 104 11.69 15.47 -3.45
N ILE A 105 11.18 14.31 -3.82
CA ILE A 105 11.73 13.01 -3.40
C ILE A 105 12.74 12.44 -4.43
N GLY A 106 13.35 13.30 -5.27
CA GLY A 106 14.25 12.91 -6.33
C GLY A 106 13.55 12.25 -7.53
N GLN A 107 14.31 11.63 -8.42
CA GLN A 107 13.79 10.91 -9.60
C GLN A 107 13.20 9.56 -9.17
N ARG A 108 12.08 9.62 -8.44
CA ARG A 108 11.40 8.46 -7.81
C ARG A 108 9.90 8.56 -8.02
N TYR A 109 9.20 7.42 -7.90
CA TYR A 109 7.75 7.31 -7.90
C TYR A 109 7.07 8.07 -9.05
N GLY A 110 6.37 9.17 -8.79
CA GLY A 110 5.65 9.92 -9.79
C GLY A 110 6.52 10.49 -10.90
N ALA A 111 7.76 10.90 -10.61
CA ALA A 111 8.72 11.34 -11.63
C ALA A 111 9.10 10.17 -12.55
N THR A 112 9.30 8.97 -12.04
CA THR A 112 9.54 7.75 -12.82
C THR A 112 8.32 7.39 -13.68
N VAL A 113 7.10 7.45 -13.08
CA VAL A 113 5.84 7.23 -13.83
C VAL A 113 5.75 8.16 -15.04
N LYS A 114 6.05 9.46 -14.84
CA LYS A 114 6.05 10.49 -15.88
C LYS A 114 7.10 10.25 -16.96
N LYS A 115 8.35 10.03 -16.54
CA LYS A 115 9.50 9.85 -17.43
C LYS A 115 9.27 8.73 -18.45
N TYR A 116 8.69 7.63 -18.00
CA TYR A 116 8.45 6.44 -18.84
C TYR A 116 7.01 6.35 -19.36
N ASN A 117 6.15 7.38 -19.15
CA ASN A 117 4.75 7.39 -19.56
C ASN A 117 3.96 6.14 -19.08
N MET A 118 4.27 5.64 -17.90
CA MET A 118 3.86 4.30 -17.45
C MET A 118 2.34 4.12 -17.42
N MET A 119 1.59 5.08 -16.88
CA MET A 119 0.13 4.96 -16.80
C MET A 119 -0.54 4.99 -18.18
N ARG A 120 -0.10 5.89 -19.07
CA ARG A 120 -0.64 5.96 -20.44
C ARG A 120 -0.39 4.67 -21.20
N ASN A 121 0.83 4.14 -21.10
CA ASN A 121 1.22 2.89 -21.76
C ASN A 121 0.40 1.71 -21.21
N LEU A 122 0.30 1.58 -19.88
CA LEU A 122 -0.49 0.50 -19.25
C LEU A 122 -1.96 0.52 -19.69
N ILE A 123 -2.61 1.68 -19.64
CA ILE A 123 -4.02 1.83 -20.04
C ILE A 123 -4.19 1.51 -21.52
N ALA A 124 -3.30 2.00 -22.39
CA ALA A 124 -3.32 1.72 -23.83
C ALA A 124 -3.14 0.23 -24.11
N ASP A 125 -2.19 -0.41 -23.45
CA ASP A 125 -1.89 -1.84 -23.63
C ASP A 125 -3.04 -2.73 -23.17
N ILE A 126 -3.66 -2.44 -22.00
CA ILE A 126 -4.84 -3.19 -21.52
C ILE A 126 -6.00 -3.05 -22.52
N ARG A 127 -6.22 -1.84 -23.08
CA ARG A 127 -7.30 -1.62 -24.05
C ARG A 127 -7.06 -2.32 -25.39
N SER A 128 -5.82 -2.30 -25.89
CA SER A 128 -5.48 -2.84 -27.22
C SER A 128 -5.25 -4.36 -27.22
N ASN A 129 -4.71 -4.89 -26.12
CA ASN A 129 -4.40 -6.32 -25.98
C ASN A 129 -4.70 -6.81 -24.55
N PRO A 130 -5.98 -6.87 -24.14
CA PRO A 130 -6.37 -7.14 -22.77
C PRO A 130 -5.82 -8.44 -22.18
N TYR A 131 -5.67 -9.49 -23.01
CA TYR A 131 -5.12 -10.78 -22.59
C TYR A 131 -3.61 -10.89 -22.72
N GLY A 132 -2.93 -9.77 -22.96
CA GLY A 132 -1.48 -9.66 -22.93
C GLY A 132 -0.92 -10.06 -21.55
N ARG A 133 0.30 -10.59 -21.54
CA ARG A 133 1.00 -11.00 -20.31
C ARG A 133 2.18 -10.07 -19.99
N ARG A 134 2.13 -8.82 -20.52
CA ARG A 134 3.19 -7.83 -20.38
C ARG A 134 2.71 -6.52 -19.81
N HIS A 135 1.53 -6.51 -19.17
CA HIS A 135 1.00 -5.34 -18.48
C HIS A 135 1.74 -5.19 -17.15
N ILE A 136 2.89 -4.57 -17.18
CA ILE A 136 3.82 -4.44 -16.05
C ILE A 136 4.22 -2.98 -15.91
N MET A 137 4.15 -2.45 -14.69
CA MET A 137 4.79 -1.19 -14.33
C MET A 137 5.86 -1.45 -13.28
N SER A 138 7.09 -1.03 -13.54
CA SER A 138 8.20 -1.13 -12.60
C SER A 138 8.73 0.27 -12.27
N LEU A 139 8.62 0.65 -11.01
CA LEU A 139 9.24 1.87 -10.47
C LEU A 139 10.73 1.66 -10.16
N TRP A 140 11.21 0.42 -10.26
CA TRP A 140 12.62 0.10 -10.07
C TRP A 140 13.38 0.32 -11.38
N GLN A 141 14.03 1.47 -11.49
CA GLN A 141 14.77 1.89 -12.67
C GLN A 141 16.18 2.32 -12.26
N GLU A 142 17.17 1.49 -12.55
CA GLU A 142 18.57 1.74 -12.15
C GLU A 142 19.08 3.12 -12.63
N SER A 143 18.71 3.51 -13.86
CA SER A 143 19.07 4.83 -14.40
C SER A 143 18.50 6.01 -13.61
N ASP A 144 17.32 5.84 -13.00
CA ASP A 144 16.72 6.89 -12.17
C ASP A 144 17.45 7.02 -10.82
N PHE A 145 18.02 5.92 -10.34
CA PHE A 145 18.78 5.91 -9.10
C PHE A 145 20.12 6.62 -9.22
N ASP A 146 20.68 6.62 -10.40
CA ASP A 146 21.93 7.33 -10.74
C ASP A 146 21.71 8.84 -10.97
N GLU A 147 20.47 9.27 -11.27
CA GLU A 147 20.19 10.69 -11.56
C GLU A 147 20.14 11.55 -10.30
N THR A 148 19.55 11.04 -9.21
CA THR A 148 19.40 11.76 -7.95
C THR A 148 19.45 10.80 -6.78
N ASP A 149 19.74 11.31 -5.59
CA ASP A 149 19.45 10.61 -4.35
C ASP A 149 17.92 10.41 -4.16
N GLY A 150 17.53 9.75 -3.09
CA GLY A 150 16.12 9.53 -2.72
C GLY A 150 15.82 8.11 -2.29
N LEU A 151 14.67 7.94 -1.65
CA LEU A 151 14.24 6.62 -1.18
C LEU A 151 13.90 5.70 -2.36
N MET A 152 14.62 4.59 -2.48
CA MET A 152 14.31 3.57 -3.47
C MET A 152 12.92 2.97 -3.24
N PRO A 153 12.09 2.80 -4.29
CA PRO A 153 10.71 2.35 -4.15
C PRO A 153 10.58 1.03 -3.39
N CYS A 154 9.73 1.01 -2.36
CA CYS A 154 9.40 -0.22 -1.63
C CYS A 154 8.33 -1.02 -2.36
N ALA A 155 7.19 -0.43 -2.65
CA ALA A 155 6.15 -0.94 -3.54
C ALA A 155 6.55 -0.60 -4.98
N PHE A 156 7.29 -1.48 -5.64
CA PHE A 156 8.04 -1.10 -6.84
C PHE A 156 7.54 -1.71 -8.15
N LEU A 157 6.72 -2.78 -8.08
CA LEU A 157 6.30 -3.50 -9.28
C LEU A 157 4.82 -3.87 -9.20
N THR A 158 4.08 -3.56 -10.27
CA THR A 158 2.71 -4.04 -10.44
C THR A 158 2.57 -4.86 -11.71
N ILE A 159 1.83 -5.97 -11.64
CA ILE A 159 1.53 -6.87 -12.76
C ILE A 159 0.01 -6.98 -12.88
N TRP A 160 -0.49 -6.78 -14.09
CA TRP A 160 -1.91 -6.67 -14.36
C TRP A 160 -2.38 -7.75 -15.34
N ASN A 161 -3.56 -8.33 -15.08
CA ASN A 161 -4.13 -9.38 -15.92
C ASN A 161 -5.64 -9.21 -16.06
N VAL A 162 -6.15 -9.32 -17.27
CA VAL A 162 -7.58 -9.37 -17.51
C VAL A 162 -8.06 -10.84 -17.41
N ARG A 163 -9.13 -11.04 -16.67
CA ARG A 163 -9.78 -12.33 -16.48
C ARG A 163 -11.30 -12.18 -16.66
N GLY A 164 -11.79 -12.44 -17.88
CA GLY A 164 -13.20 -12.19 -18.24
C GLY A 164 -13.51 -10.69 -18.15
N GLU A 165 -14.45 -10.31 -17.28
CA GLU A 165 -14.83 -8.92 -17.05
C GLU A 165 -14.02 -8.22 -15.92
N TYR A 166 -13.04 -8.91 -15.35
CA TYR A 166 -12.26 -8.42 -14.21
C TYR A 166 -10.83 -8.08 -14.60
N LEU A 167 -10.30 -7.01 -13.98
CA LEU A 167 -8.89 -6.67 -13.98
C LEU A 167 -8.29 -7.08 -12.63
N ASP A 168 -7.41 -8.06 -12.64
CA ASP A 168 -6.65 -8.53 -11.49
C ASP A 168 -5.30 -7.78 -11.44
N MET A 169 -4.77 -7.54 -10.23
CA MET A 169 -3.46 -6.91 -10.04
C MET A 169 -2.65 -7.63 -8.95
N CYS A 170 -1.34 -7.78 -9.20
CA CYS A 170 -0.36 -8.17 -8.20
C CYS A 170 0.57 -6.99 -7.92
N LEU A 171 0.69 -6.60 -6.65
CA LEU A 171 1.69 -5.68 -6.15
C LEU A 171 2.86 -6.47 -5.59
N ILE A 172 4.09 -6.12 -6.00
CA ILE A 172 5.32 -6.65 -5.41
C ILE A 172 6.03 -5.53 -4.67
N GLN A 173 6.26 -5.77 -3.38
CA GLN A 173 6.94 -4.87 -2.46
C GLN A 173 8.19 -5.56 -1.92
N ARG A 174 9.37 -4.90 -2.03
CA ARG A 174 10.65 -5.48 -1.61
C ARG A 174 10.83 -5.48 -0.10
N SER A 175 10.26 -4.51 0.59
CA SER A 175 10.38 -4.31 2.04
C SER A 175 9.14 -3.63 2.57
N GLY A 176 8.62 -4.12 3.69
CA GLY A 176 7.39 -3.62 4.28
C GLY A 176 7.46 -3.50 5.80
N ASP A 177 7.32 -2.25 6.33
CA ASP A 177 7.00 -2.03 7.73
C ASP A 177 5.52 -2.38 7.96
N MET A 178 5.31 -3.54 8.56
CA MET A 178 3.99 -4.11 8.73
C MET A 178 3.06 -3.23 9.56
N ILE A 179 3.56 -2.72 10.68
CA ILE A 179 2.69 -1.99 11.62
C ILE A 179 2.39 -0.58 11.09
N THR A 180 3.31 0.04 10.38
CA THR A 180 3.11 1.42 9.88
C THR A 180 2.27 1.44 8.59
N ALA A 181 2.66 0.68 7.56
CA ALA A 181 2.11 0.88 6.22
C ALA A 181 1.76 -0.39 5.44
N SER A 182 2.57 -1.46 5.52
CA SER A 182 2.51 -2.57 4.58
C SER A 182 1.78 -3.82 5.07
N GLY A 183 1.41 -3.89 6.34
CA GLY A 183 0.62 -5.00 6.86
C GLY A 183 -0.76 -5.09 6.23
N ALA A 184 -1.40 -6.25 6.41
CA ALA A 184 -2.71 -6.51 5.84
C ALA A 184 -3.73 -5.41 6.19
N GLY A 185 -4.39 -4.87 5.18
CA GLY A 185 -5.31 -3.74 5.32
C GLY A 185 -4.65 -2.42 5.71
N GLY A 186 -3.33 -2.31 5.61
CA GLY A 186 -2.58 -1.08 5.85
C GLY A 186 -2.64 -0.10 4.68
N VAL A 187 -1.88 0.99 4.82
CA VAL A 187 -1.87 2.10 3.85
C VAL A 187 -1.55 1.63 2.43
N ASN A 188 -0.52 0.77 2.26
CA ASN A 188 -0.13 0.32 0.91
C ASN A 188 -1.21 -0.52 0.23
N GLU A 189 -1.91 -1.40 0.97
CA GLU A 189 -2.99 -2.19 0.36
C GLU A 189 -4.19 -1.32 -0.04
N VAL A 190 -4.55 -0.33 0.80
CA VAL A 190 -5.58 0.66 0.43
C VAL A 190 -5.18 1.45 -0.82
N GLN A 191 -3.94 1.91 -0.90
CA GLN A 191 -3.39 2.64 -2.05
C GLN A 191 -3.55 1.86 -3.35
N TYR A 192 -3.02 0.65 -3.37
CA TYR A 192 -2.95 -0.13 -4.60
C TYR A 192 -4.29 -0.79 -4.97
N ALA A 193 -5.14 -1.13 -4.00
CA ALA A 193 -6.51 -1.53 -4.29
C ALA A 193 -7.31 -0.39 -4.96
N CYS A 194 -7.16 0.85 -4.49
CA CYS A 194 -7.77 2.03 -5.14
C CYS A 194 -7.18 2.30 -6.52
N LEU A 195 -5.85 2.15 -6.71
CA LEU A 195 -5.24 2.24 -8.03
C LEU A 195 -5.84 1.20 -9.00
N GLN A 196 -6.03 -0.04 -8.53
CA GLN A 196 -6.69 -1.08 -9.33
C GLN A 196 -8.11 -0.70 -9.72
N MET A 197 -8.90 -0.13 -8.80
CA MET A 197 -10.25 0.36 -9.09
C MET A 197 -10.25 1.46 -10.15
N MET A 198 -9.31 2.41 -10.08
CA MET A 198 -9.15 3.50 -11.06
C MET A 198 -8.78 2.97 -12.45
N VAL A 199 -7.80 2.07 -12.54
CA VAL A 199 -7.37 1.49 -13.83
C VAL A 199 -8.47 0.63 -14.42
N ALA A 200 -9.15 -0.20 -13.61
CA ALA A 200 -10.29 -1.01 -14.04
C ALA A 200 -11.41 -0.14 -14.64
N LYS A 201 -11.80 0.94 -13.93
CA LYS A 201 -12.80 1.90 -14.42
C LYS A 201 -12.41 2.50 -15.76
N THR A 202 -11.17 2.99 -15.88
CA THR A 202 -10.67 3.61 -17.10
C THR A 202 -10.60 2.64 -18.28
N THR A 203 -10.34 1.37 -18.04
CA THR A 203 -10.20 0.35 -19.09
C THR A 203 -11.49 -0.44 -19.36
N GLY A 204 -12.58 -0.15 -18.62
CA GLY A 204 -13.90 -0.76 -18.81
C GLY A 204 -14.06 -2.12 -18.13
N TYR A 205 -13.20 -2.46 -17.18
CA TYR A 205 -13.27 -3.69 -16.39
C TYR A 205 -13.81 -3.44 -14.98
N LYS A 206 -14.18 -4.53 -14.31
CA LYS A 206 -14.45 -4.54 -12.87
C LYS A 206 -13.15 -4.80 -12.10
N PRO A 207 -12.93 -4.22 -10.90
CA PRO A 207 -11.81 -4.60 -10.07
C PRO A 207 -11.96 -6.06 -9.63
N GLY A 208 -10.93 -6.87 -9.86
CA GLY A 208 -10.91 -8.30 -9.57
C GLY A 208 -10.08 -8.62 -8.33
N LYS A 209 -9.18 -9.60 -8.45
CA LYS A 209 -8.28 -9.96 -7.34
C LYS A 209 -7.15 -8.96 -7.21
N PHE A 210 -6.89 -8.55 -5.97
CA PHE A 210 -5.70 -7.80 -5.56
C PHE A 210 -4.80 -8.75 -4.78
N THR A 211 -3.58 -8.97 -5.26
CA THR A 211 -2.57 -9.75 -4.55
C THR A 211 -1.41 -8.85 -4.16
N HIS A 212 -0.99 -8.92 -2.90
CA HIS A 212 0.16 -8.21 -2.37
C HIS A 212 1.23 -9.22 -1.95
N PHE A 213 2.39 -9.17 -2.61
CA PHE A 213 3.59 -9.93 -2.24
C PHE A 213 4.59 -8.99 -1.57
N VAL A 214 5.00 -9.32 -0.35
CA VAL A 214 6.04 -8.60 0.40
C VAL A 214 7.25 -9.52 0.57
N ALA A 215 8.38 -9.14 -0.04
CA ALA A 215 9.59 -9.97 -0.02
C ALA A 215 10.25 -10.04 1.36
N ASN A 216 10.31 -8.92 2.07
CA ASN A 216 10.76 -8.85 3.47
C ASN A 216 9.73 -8.04 4.25
N GLU A 217 8.97 -8.70 5.12
CA GLU A 217 7.96 -8.07 5.96
C GLU A 217 8.42 -8.05 7.40
N GLN A 218 8.37 -6.86 8.02
CA GLN A 218 9.07 -6.61 9.27
C GLN A 218 8.24 -5.84 10.29
N ILE A 219 8.57 -6.07 11.57
CA ILE A 219 8.12 -5.28 12.71
C ILE A 219 9.36 -4.69 13.36
N TYR A 220 9.42 -3.36 13.47
CA TYR A 220 10.48 -2.67 14.20
C TYR A 220 10.43 -3.00 15.69
N ASP A 221 11.58 -3.03 16.34
CA ASP A 221 11.69 -3.35 17.76
C ASP A 221 10.84 -2.41 18.65
N ARG A 222 10.76 -1.12 18.33
CA ARG A 222 9.88 -0.15 19.01
C ARG A 222 8.40 -0.27 18.64
N HIS A 223 8.05 -1.14 17.67
CA HIS A 223 6.66 -1.43 17.30
C HIS A 223 6.11 -2.73 17.90
N ILE A 224 6.91 -3.49 18.66
CA ILE A 224 6.49 -4.76 19.25
C ILE A 224 5.30 -4.56 20.20
N ASP A 225 5.31 -3.51 21.01
CA ASP A 225 4.19 -3.21 21.92
C ASP A 225 2.90 -2.87 21.14
N ALA A 226 3.03 -2.14 20.03
CA ALA A 226 1.91 -1.85 19.14
C ALA A 226 1.36 -3.12 18.45
N ALA A 227 2.23 -4.04 18.06
CA ALA A 227 1.83 -5.34 17.52
C ALA A 227 1.07 -6.17 18.55
N ASN A 228 1.54 -6.23 19.80
CA ASN A 228 0.86 -6.91 20.90
C ASN A 228 -0.48 -6.25 21.24
N GLU A 229 -0.58 -4.93 21.17
CA GLU A 229 -1.84 -4.21 21.36
C GLU A 229 -2.87 -4.59 20.27
N LEU A 230 -2.46 -4.76 19.01
CA LEU A 230 -3.37 -5.23 17.95
C LEU A 230 -3.88 -6.64 18.21
N ILE A 231 -3.03 -7.55 18.70
CA ILE A 231 -3.45 -8.90 19.12
C ILE A 231 -4.47 -8.79 20.24
N LYS A 232 -4.19 -8.00 21.29
CA LYS A 232 -5.09 -7.79 22.41
C LYS A 232 -6.45 -7.24 21.97
N ARG A 233 -6.48 -6.24 21.09
CA ARG A 233 -7.74 -5.69 20.55
C ARG A 233 -8.60 -6.75 19.87
N ALA A 234 -7.98 -7.68 19.16
CA ALA A 234 -8.68 -8.77 18.53
C ALA A 234 -9.22 -9.79 19.56
N ASP A 235 -8.42 -10.12 20.57
CA ASP A 235 -8.83 -11.04 21.64
C ASP A 235 -9.98 -10.46 22.47
N ASP A 236 -9.97 -9.15 22.77
CA ASP A 236 -11.05 -8.44 23.47
C ASP A 236 -12.38 -8.48 22.67
N CYS A 237 -12.33 -8.64 21.35
CA CYS A 237 -13.50 -8.86 20.51
C CYS A 237 -14.04 -10.31 20.57
N LYS A 238 -13.51 -11.17 21.44
CA LYS A 238 -13.83 -12.61 21.56
C LYS A 238 -13.62 -13.38 20.25
N LEU A 239 -12.63 -13.00 19.52
CA LEU A 239 -12.20 -13.69 18.32
C LEU A 239 -11.25 -14.82 18.73
N GLU A 240 -11.82 -15.96 19.11
CA GLU A 240 -11.07 -17.21 18.94
C GLU A 240 -10.75 -17.31 17.44
N LEU A 241 -9.48 -17.41 17.11
CA LEU A 241 -8.99 -17.66 15.74
C LEU A 241 -9.37 -19.10 15.35
N THR A 242 -10.68 -19.33 15.19
CA THR A 242 -11.20 -20.51 14.52
C THR A 242 -10.82 -20.43 13.04
N SER A 243 -10.88 -21.53 12.34
CA SER A 243 -10.44 -21.57 10.94
C SER A 243 -11.09 -20.45 10.10
N HIS A 244 -10.38 -19.90 9.14
CA HIS A 244 -10.84 -18.86 8.20
C HIS A 244 -12.22 -19.18 7.56
N TYR A 245 -12.61 -20.43 7.52
CA TYR A 245 -13.87 -20.90 6.94
C TYR A 245 -15.11 -20.72 7.83
N ASP A 246 -14.92 -20.52 9.13
CA ASP A 246 -16.02 -20.49 10.10
C ASP A 246 -16.37 -19.06 10.59
N TYR A 247 -15.66 -18.03 10.11
CA TYR A 247 -15.86 -16.65 10.54
C TYR A 247 -16.51 -15.78 9.45
N GLU A 248 -17.62 -15.14 9.78
CA GLU A 248 -18.28 -14.17 8.93
C GLU A 248 -17.65 -12.78 9.11
N PHE A 249 -16.75 -12.40 8.17
CA PHE A 249 -16.07 -11.12 8.20
C PHE A 249 -17.00 -9.96 7.90
N THR A 250 -16.78 -8.83 8.58
CA THR A 250 -17.44 -7.57 8.22
C THR A 250 -16.95 -7.11 6.84
N SER A 251 -17.85 -7.08 5.86
CA SER A 251 -17.52 -6.57 4.54
C SER A 251 -17.49 -5.04 4.55
N VAL A 252 -16.29 -4.47 4.54
CA VAL A 252 -16.08 -3.04 4.27
C VAL A 252 -16.11 -2.84 2.77
N LYS A 253 -16.82 -1.80 2.30
CA LYS A 253 -16.88 -1.46 0.89
C LYS A 253 -16.22 -0.11 0.63
N MET A 254 -15.34 -0.09 -0.36
CA MET A 254 -14.87 1.13 -0.99
C MET A 254 -15.69 1.37 -2.26
N ASN A 255 -16.46 2.46 -2.27
CA ASN A 255 -17.20 2.89 -3.45
C ASN A 255 -16.33 3.87 -4.25
N PHE A 256 -16.28 3.68 -5.56
CA PHE A 256 -15.58 4.55 -6.50
C PHE A 256 -16.57 4.97 -7.61
N ASN A 257 -17.06 6.21 -7.54
CA ASN A 257 -18.13 6.72 -8.38
C ASN A 257 -17.71 8.00 -9.12
N PRO A 258 -16.71 7.95 -10.02
CA PRO A 258 -16.27 9.11 -10.76
C PRO A 258 -17.28 9.53 -11.82
N LYS A 259 -17.30 10.84 -12.15
CA LYS A 259 -18.10 11.41 -13.24
C LYS A 259 -17.51 11.17 -14.63
N SER A 260 -16.23 10.84 -14.70
CA SER A 260 -15.45 10.58 -15.91
C SER A 260 -14.89 9.17 -15.88
N ASP A 261 -14.62 8.58 -17.05
CA ASP A 261 -13.87 7.33 -17.19
C ASP A 261 -12.37 7.59 -17.50
N ASN A 262 -11.96 8.87 -17.56
CA ASN A 262 -10.57 9.22 -17.78
C ASN A 262 -9.78 9.21 -16.47
N PHE A 263 -8.72 8.42 -16.41
CA PHE A 263 -7.86 8.26 -15.23
C PHE A 263 -7.37 9.60 -14.64
N TYR A 264 -7.07 10.57 -15.50
CA TYR A 264 -6.51 11.86 -15.10
C TYR A 264 -7.53 12.85 -14.53
N ASP A 265 -8.83 12.53 -14.60
CA ASP A 265 -9.91 13.36 -14.03
C ASP A 265 -10.30 12.92 -12.61
N PHE A 266 -9.85 11.76 -12.14
CA PHE A 266 -10.23 11.21 -10.85
C PHE A 266 -9.72 12.05 -9.68
N SER A 267 -10.48 12.06 -8.60
CA SER A 267 -10.19 12.80 -7.38
C SER A 267 -10.51 12.00 -6.12
N ILE A 268 -10.09 12.50 -4.97
CA ILE A 268 -10.45 11.91 -3.68
C ILE A 268 -11.97 11.92 -3.44
N ASP A 269 -12.69 12.86 -4.00
CA ASP A 269 -14.14 13.02 -3.81
C ASP A 269 -14.96 11.93 -4.53
N ASP A 270 -14.33 11.18 -5.45
CA ASP A 270 -14.94 10.05 -6.14
C ASP A 270 -15.00 8.79 -5.26
N PHE A 271 -14.31 8.80 -4.10
CA PHE A 271 -14.22 7.68 -3.19
C PHE A 271 -15.04 7.88 -1.92
N SER A 272 -15.74 6.83 -1.50
CA SER A 272 -16.40 6.77 -0.20
C SER A 272 -16.29 5.36 0.38
N ILE A 273 -16.30 5.26 1.72
CA ILE A 273 -16.17 3.99 2.40
C ILE A 273 -17.42 3.71 3.23
N GLU A 274 -17.94 2.49 3.15
CA GLU A 274 -19.10 2.01 3.90
C GLU A 274 -18.70 0.93 4.89
N ASN A 275 -19.40 0.85 6.01
CA ASN A 275 -19.22 -0.14 7.06
C ASN A 275 -17.81 -0.15 7.69
N TYR A 276 -17.10 0.99 7.67
CA TYR A 276 -15.78 1.12 8.27
C TYR A 276 -15.85 1.82 9.63
N SER A 277 -15.68 1.06 10.69
CA SER A 277 -15.67 1.53 12.07
C SER A 277 -14.45 0.98 12.82
N PRO A 278 -13.28 1.61 12.65
CA PRO A 278 -12.04 1.11 13.23
C PRO A 278 -11.97 1.36 14.74
N MET A 279 -11.28 0.45 15.43
CA MET A 279 -10.99 0.57 16.85
C MET A 279 -10.05 1.74 17.14
N LYS A 280 -10.28 2.40 18.26
CA LYS A 280 -9.49 3.55 18.76
C LYS A 280 -8.82 3.20 20.09
N PRO A 281 -7.75 3.95 20.47
CA PRO A 281 -7.09 5.04 19.76
C PRO A 281 -6.19 4.58 18.62
N GLN A 282 -5.71 5.53 17.78
CA GLN A 282 -4.62 5.27 16.84
C GLN A 282 -3.35 4.90 17.60
N LEU A 283 -2.58 3.99 17.05
CA LEU A 283 -1.27 3.62 17.61
C LEU A 283 -0.24 4.72 17.32
N LYS A 284 0.60 5.00 18.29
CA LYS A 284 1.76 5.89 18.11
C LYS A 284 2.94 5.02 17.66
N LEU A 285 3.52 5.37 16.54
CA LEU A 285 4.61 4.62 15.92
C LEU A 285 5.75 5.60 15.62
N GLU A 286 6.96 5.23 16.00
CA GLU A 286 8.16 5.95 15.65
C GLU A 286 8.73 5.40 14.35
N LEU A 287 9.17 6.27 13.45
CA LEU A 287 9.72 5.85 12.17
C LEU A 287 11.22 5.55 12.29
N GLY A 288 11.68 4.46 11.68
CA GLY A 288 13.08 4.24 11.37
C GLY A 288 13.39 4.80 9.97
N ILE A 289 14.33 5.73 9.87
CA ILE A 289 14.67 6.46 8.65
C ILE A 289 16.12 6.19 8.23
#